data_f6d34d9f5a90d0cec387994e5c18f8f4
#
_entry.id   f6d34d9f5a90d0cec387994e5c18f8f4
#
_cell.length_a   1.000
_cell.length_b   1.000
_cell.length_c   1.000
_cell.angle_alpha   90.00
_cell.angle_beta   90.00
_cell.angle_gamma   90.00
#
_symmetry.space_group_name_H-M   'P 1'
#
loop_
_entity.id
_entity.type
_entity.pdbx_description
1 polymer ?
#
loop_
_entity_poly.entity_id
_entity_poly.type
_entity_poly.pdbx_seq_one_letter_code
_entity_poly.pdbx_strand_id
1 'polypeptide(L)'
;MPSQPIPLKEIPYDIELQTRGHRACPGCGMAVAVRQCLKILGKNTVVVQSAGCLASCTAGPFPTSSLGTPTIFGSFGSTGAALAGIETALKIKGRNKEFNIVAISGDGGTADIGLQSLSGAIDRGHNIIYICYDNEAYMNTGIQKSGSTPYGAWTKTTPVGKLGAFKREPKKDLCRMFATNGAYYVATASIAYFSDFLGKVRRAIEVTQAELGPTYIHVPAPCPTGWRFPSEKSIELARNHVLTGLWALYEIENGTFRLNFRPRKRESVEAFLSPQGRFRHLTPDDIATIQEMVDKDWEQLERET
;
A
#
# COMPACT_ATOMS: atom_id res chain seq x y z
N MET A 1 13.56 17.40 0.43
CA MET A 1 12.53 18.21 -0.30
C MET A 1 11.30 17.35 -0.47
N PRO A 2 10.09 17.91 -0.49
CA PRO A 2 8.86 17.12 -0.66
C PRO A 2 8.86 16.37 -1.98
N SER A 3 8.10 15.28 -2.05
CA SER A 3 7.85 14.60 -3.31
C SER A 3 7.17 15.55 -4.30
N GLN A 4 7.53 15.45 -5.57
CA GLN A 4 6.88 16.19 -6.65
C GLN A 4 6.13 15.21 -7.54
N PRO A 5 4.84 15.45 -7.85
CA PRO A 5 4.13 14.66 -8.84
C PRO A 5 4.89 14.59 -10.16
N ILE A 6 5.00 13.40 -10.75
CA ILE A 6 5.68 13.23 -12.02
C ILE A 6 4.75 13.67 -13.17
N PRO A 7 5.14 14.65 -14.00
CA PRO A 7 4.38 14.98 -15.19
C PRO A 7 4.22 13.79 -16.14
N LEU A 8 3.08 13.65 -16.81
CA LEU A 8 2.78 12.53 -17.71
C LEU A 8 3.89 12.28 -18.74
N LYS A 9 4.44 13.36 -19.32
CA LYS A 9 5.51 13.30 -20.33
C LYS A 9 6.84 12.74 -19.81
N GLU A 10 7.04 12.71 -18.50
CA GLU A 10 8.27 12.23 -17.85
C GLU A 10 8.15 10.78 -17.37
N ILE A 11 6.99 10.17 -17.53
CA ILE A 11 6.80 8.76 -17.16
C ILE A 11 7.50 7.88 -18.19
N PRO A 12 8.37 6.95 -17.77
CA PRO A 12 9.04 6.05 -18.71
C PRO A 12 8.07 4.99 -19.24
N TYR A 13 7.48 5.27 -20.40
CA TYR A 13 6.50 4.38 -21.05
C TYR A 13 7.11 3.10 -21.59
N ASP A 14 8.41 3.09 -21.90
CA ASP A 14 9.19 1.95 -22.39
C ASP A 14 9.58 0.96 -21.30
N ILE A 15 9.47 1.35 -20.02
CA ILE A 15 9.74 0.46 -18.89
C ILE A 15 8.49 -0.32 -18.53
N GLU A 16 8.45 -1.60 -18.91
CA GLU A 16 7.40 -2.55 -18.55
C GLU A 16 8.01 -3.77 -17.86
N LEU A 17 8.15 -3.67 -16.53
CA LEU A 17 8.76 -4.71 -15.70
C LEU A 17 7.73 -5.64 -15.07
N GLN A 18 6.44 -5.37 -15.24
CA GLN A 18 5.38 -6.35 -15.02
C GLN A 18 4.91 -6.87 -16.36
N THR A 19 5.28 -8.11 -16.67
CA THR A 19 5.00 -8.71 -17.98
C THR A 19 3.51 -9.02 -18.14
N ARG A 20 3.08 -9.12 -19.40
CA ARG A 20 1.72 -9.54 -19.77
C ARG A 20 1.50 -11.00 -19.34
N GLY A 21 0.23 -11.39 -19.13
CA GLY A 21 -0.12 -12.76 -18.80
C GLY A 21 0.01 -13.12 -17.31
N HIS A 22 0.11 -12.13 -16.42
CA HIS A 22 0.03 -12.37 -14.98
C HIS A 22 -1.37 -12.92 -14.57
N ARG A 23 -1.44 -13.61 -13.43
CA ARG A 23 -2.65 -14.26 -12.91
C ARG A 23 -3.50 -13.36 -11.98
N ALA A 24 -3.32 -12.06 -12.00
CA ALA A 24 -4.13 -11.15 -11.19
C ALA A 24 -5.60 -11.14 -11.68
N CYS A 25 -6.50 -10.94 -10.73
CA CYS A 25 -7.93 -10.80 -11.04
C CYS A 25 -8.17 -9.60 -11.97
N PRO A 26 -9.21 -9.63 -12.83
CA PRO A 26 -9.63 -8.45 -13.58
C PRO A 26 -9.89 -7.26 -12.64
N GLY A 27 -9.39 -6.08 -12.99
CA GLY A 27 -9.52 -4.87 -12.18
C GLY A 27 -8.72 -4.85 -10.87
N CYS A 28 -7.76 -5.76 -10.68
CA CYS A 28 -6.97 -5.83 -9.46
C CYS A 28 -6.13 -4.57 -9.23
N GLY A 29 -6.42 -3.82 -8.15
CA GLY A 29 -5.69 -2.61 -7.77
C GLY A 29 -4.22 -2.87 -7.42
N MET A 30 -3.90 -4.04 -6.85
CA MET A 30 -2.51 -4.45 -6.59
C MET A 30 -1.70 -4.55 -7.89
N ALA A 31 -2.24 -5.16 -8.94
CA ALA A 31 -1.53 -5.28 -10.21
C ALA A 31 -1.25 -3.90 -10.84
N VAL A 32 -2.21 -2.97 -10.71
CA VAL A 32 -2.03 -1.57 -11.16
C VAL A 32 -0.93 -0.87 -10.34
N ALA A 33 -0.96 -0.98 -9.00
CA ALA A 33 0.04 -0.37 -8.14
C ALA A 33 1.45 -0.90 -8.43
N VAL A 34 1.61 -2.21 -8.57
CA VAL A 34 2.91 -2.85 -8.87
C VAL A 34 3.44 -2.39 -10.22
N ARG A 35 2.61 -2.36 -11.26
CA ARG A 35 3.01 -1.88 -12.58
C ARG A 35 3.44 -0.41 -12.54
N GLN A 36 2.70 0.41 -11.81
CA GLN A 36 3.01 1.85 -11.67
C GLN A 36 4.35 2.04 -10.97
N CYS A 37 4.58 1.45 -9.80
CA CYS A 37 5.81 1.66 -9.05
C CYS A 37 7.05 1.12 -9.78
N LEU A 38 6.96 -0.02 -10.47
CA LEU A 38 8.07 -0.61 -11.23
C LEU A 38 8.55 0.27 -12.38
N LYS A 39 7.69 1.13 -12.95
CA LYS A 39 8.11 2.11 -13.97
C LYS A 39 9.17 3.08 -13.45
N ILE A 40 9.07 3.48 -12.21
CA ILE A 40 10.01 4.43 -11.57
C ILE A 40 11.18 3.71 -10.92
N LEU A 41 10.93 2.55 -10.30
CA LEU A 41 11.97 1.72 -9.69
C LEU A 41 13.00 1.24 -10.72
N GLY A 42 12.56 0.91 -11.95
CA GLY A 42 13.45 0.53 -13.03
C GLY A 42 14.08 -0.86 -12.87
N LYS A 43 14.96 -1.22 -13.82
CA LYS A 43 15.55 -2.56 -13.93
C LYS A 43 16.53 -2.90 -12.80
N ASN A 44 17.20 -1.89 -12.26
CA ASN A 44 18.16 -2.07 -11.16
C ASN A 44 17.43 -2.14 -9.81
N THR A 45 16.51 -3.07 -9.70
CA THR A 45 15.67 -3.25 -8.51
C THR A 45 15.67 -4.72 -8.10
N VAL A 46 15.92 -4.99 -6.83
CA VAL A 46 15.71 -6.30 -6.21
C VAL A 46 14.38 -6.24 -5.45
N VAL A 47 13.45 -7.10 -5.82
CA VAL A 47 12.12 -7.14 -5.19
C VAL A 47 12.04 -8.31 -4.21
N VAL A 48 11.67 -8.03 -2.96
CA VAL A 48 11.20 -9.04 -2.01
C VAL A 48 9.68 -8.97 -1.98
N GLN A 49 9.03 -10.05 -2.38
CA GLN A 49 7.56 -10.14 -2.28
C GLN A 49 7.16 -11.08 -1.15
N SER A 50 6.21 -10.65 -0.33
CA SER A 50 5.65 -11.55 0.67
C SER A 50 4.67 -12.54 0.06
N ALA A 51 4.44 -13.65 0.73
CA ALA A 51 3.31 -14.53 0.43
C ALA A 51 2.00 -13.70 0.35
N GLY A 52 1.11 -14.03 -0.56
CA GLY A 52 -0.15 -13.30 -0.76
C GLY A 52 -0.53 -13.16 -2.24
N CYS A 53 -1.38 -12.18 -2.55
CA CYS A 53 -1.87 -11.97 -3.91
C CYS A 53 -0.76 -11.73 -4.93
N LEU A 54 0.23 -10.90 -4.62
CA LEU A 54 1.32 -10.61 -5.55
C LEU A 54 2.08 -11.88 -5.90
N ALA A 55 2.49 -12.63 -4.88
CA ALA A 55 3.20 -13.88 -5.08
C ALA A 55 2.41 -14.89 -5.91
N SER A 56 1.11 -15.05 -5.63
CA SER A 56 0.24 -15.95 -6.39
C SER A 56 0.03 -15.51 -7.85
N CYS A 57 0.12 -14.20 -8.12
CA CYS A 57 -0.08 -13.65 -9.45
C CYS A 57 1.20 -13.65 -10.29
N THR A 58 2.35 -13.53 -9.65
CA THR A 58 3.67 -13.34 -10.31
C THR A 58 4.54 -14.58 -10.29
N ALA A 59 4.45 -15.39 -9.24
CA ALA A 59 5.15 -16.65 -9.13
C ALA A 59 4.46 -17.74 -9.97
N GLY A 60 4.67 -17.70 -11.26
CA GLY A 60 4.39 -18.84 -12.12
C GLY A 60 5.44 -19.94 -11.89
N PRO A 61 5.22 -21.17 -12.36
CA PRO A 61 6.29 -22.15 -12.42
C PRO A 61 7.46 -21.54 -13.22
N PHE A 62 8.68 -21.70 -12.69
CA PHE A 62 9.89 -21.30 -13.42
C PHE A 62 9.84 -21.80 -14.89
N PRO A 63 10.18 -20.98 -15.88
CA PRO A 63 10.75 -19.63 -15.83
C PRO A 63 9.73 -18.48 -15.98
N THR A 64 8.49 -18.66 -15.62
CA THR A 64 7.36 -17.77 -15.97
C THR A 64 7.02 -16.69 -14.94
N SER A 65 8.00 -16.14 -14.21
CA SER A 65 7.74 -14.96 -13.36
C SER A 65 7.24 -13.78 -14.21
N SER A 66 6.20 -13.11 -13.77
CA SER A 66 5.70 -11.90 -14.43
C SER A 66 6.41 -10.62 -13.98
N LEU A 67 7.40 -10.70 -13.11
CA LEU A 67 8.26 -9.57 -12.75
C LEU A 67 9.60 -9.66 -13.49
N GLY A 68 9.92 -8.61 -14.25
CA GLY A 68 11.16 -8.46 -15.00
C GLY A 68 12.34 -7.94 -14.15
N THR A 69 12.31 -8.19 -12.84
CA THR A 69 13.35 -7.83 -11.88
C THR A 69 13.78 -9.05 -11.09
N PRO A 70 15.03 -9.11 -10.57
CA PRO A 70 15.40 -10.09 -9.55
C PRO A 70 14.39 -10.08 -8.41
N THR A 71 13.76 -11.23 -8.16
CA THR A 71 12.67 -11.32 -7.21
C THR A 71 12.91 -12.46 -6.23
N ILE A 72 12.78 -12.17 -4.94
CA ILE A 72 12.87 -13.13 -3.85
C ILE A 72 11.49 -13.30 -3.24
N PHE A 73 11.04 -14.53 -3.13
CA PHE A 73 9.81 -14.87 -2.44
C PHE A 73 10.08 -15.05 -0.94
N GLY A 74 9.45 -14.20 -0.13
CA GLY A 74 9.50 -14.26 1.33
C GLY A 74 8.26 -14.89 1.94
N SER A 75 8.39 -15.52 3.10
CA SER A 75 7.23 -15.88 3.91
C SER A 75 6.50 -14.62 4.40
N PHE A 76 5.25 -14.78 4.86
CA PHE A 76 4.46 -13.61 5.33
C PHE A 76 5.20 -12.74 6.34
N GLY A 77 5.88 -13.34 7.33
CA GLY A 77 6.50 -12.63 8.43
C GLY A 77 7.94 -12.16 8.19
N SER A 78 8.60 -12.61 7.11
CA SER A 78 10.06 -12.45 6.96
C SER A 78 10.48 -11.33 6.00
N THR A 79 9.55 -10.62 5.38
CA THR A 79 9.85 -9.66 4.31
C THR A 79 10.82 -8.55 4.76
N GLY A 80 10.59 -7.94 5.93
CA GLY A 80 11.48 -6.93 6.49
C GLY A 80 12.87 -7.45 6.81
N ALA A 81 12.96 -8.67 7.37
CA ALA A 81 14.24 -9.31 7.67
C ALA A 81 15.02 -9.67 6.38
N ALA A 82 14.32 -10.14 5.35
CA ALA A 82 14.94 -10.44 4.05
C ALA A 82 15.51 -9.18 3.37
N LEU A 83 14.75 -8.05 3.43
CA LEU A 83 15.24 -6.76 2.93
C LEU A 83 16.52 -6.33 3.66
N ALA A 84 16.50 -6.38 4.99
CA ALA A 84 17.65 -6.01 5.82
C ALA A 84 18.88 -6.86 5.49
N GLY A 85 18.68 -8.17 5.27
CA GLY A 85 19.76 -9.09 4.86
C GLY A 85 20.32 -8.75 3.48
N ILE A 86 19.47 -8.45 2.50
CA ILE A 86 19.90 -8.08 1.14
C ILE A 86 20.66 -6.75 1.16
N GLU A 87 20.14 -5.74 1.86
CA GLU A 87 20.78 -4.43 1.99
C GLU A 87 22.18 -4.59 2.61
N THR A 88 22.28 -5.31 3.72
CA THR A 88 23.54 -5.58 4.38
C THR A 88 24.54 -6.32 3.48
N ALA A 89 24.08 -7.34 2.76
CA ALA A 89 24.93 -8.09 1.84
C ALA A 89 25.47 -7.23 0.68
N LEU A 90 24.62 -6.38 0.11
CA LEU A 90 25.03 -5.45 -0.95
C LEU A 90 25.97 -4.37 -0.43
N LYS A 91 25.74 -3.87 0.79
CA LYS A 91 26.62 -2.90 1.46
C LYS A 91 28.02 -3.47 1.71
N ILE A 92 28.12 -4.70 2.23
CA ILE A 92 29.41 -5.39 2.41
C ILE A 92 30.16 -5.55 1.07
N LYS A 93 29.41 -5.76 -0.02
CA LYS A 93 29.98 -5.88 -1.38
C LYS A 93 30.28 -4.54 -2.05
N GLY A 94 30.01 -3.40 -1.42
CA GLY A 94 30.12 -2.07 -1.99
C GLY A 94 29.16 -1.77 -3.14
N ARG A 95 28.02 -2.47 -3.22
CA ARG A 95 27.07 -2.44 -4.34
C ARG A 95 25.68 -1.92 -3.94
N ASN A 96 25.52 -1.41 -2.73
CA ASN A 96 24.23 -0.95 -2.20
C ASN A 96 23.60 0.21 -3.01
N LYS A 97 24.41 1.01 -3.72
CA LYS A 97 23.94 2.11 -4.57
C LYS A 97 23.62 1.68 -6.02
N GLU A 98 23.94 0.45 -6.39
CA GLU A 98 23.63 -0.06 -7.72
C GLU A 98 22.16 -0.50 -7.86
N PHE A 99 21.49 -0.79 -6.74
CA PHE A 99 20.17 -1.39 -6.73
C PHE A 99 19.22 -0.67 -5.77
N ASN A 100 17.96 -0.54 -6.19
CA ASN A 100 16.86 -0.28 -5.29
C ASN A 100 16.46 -1.60 -4.59
N ILE A 101 16.41 -1.59 -3.27
CA ILE A 101 16.07 -2.78 -2.46
C ILE A 101 14.64 -2.59 -1.96
N VAL A 102 13.71 -3.32 -2.56
CA VAL A 102 12.28 -3.03 -2.44
C VAL A 102 11.51 -4.23 -1.93
N ALA A 103 10.66 -4.05 -0.92
CA ALA A 103 9.58 -4.97 -0.65
C ALA A 103 8.29 -4.51 -1.30
N ILE A 104 7.51 -5.47 -1.81
CA ILE A 104 6.12 -5.26 -2.19
C ILE A 104 5.30 -6.32 -1.46
N SER A 105 4.51 -5.89 -0.47
CA SER A 105 3.79 -6.76 0.45
C SER A 105 2.33 -6.34 0.60
N GLY A 106 1.45 -7.31 0.90
CA GLY A 106 0.06 -7.02 1.24
C GLY A 106 -0.11 -6.53 2.68
N ASP A 107 -1.28 -6.02 2.98
CA ASP A 107 -1.64 -5.48 4.30
C ASP A 107 -1.54 -6.53 5.42
N GLY A 108 -1.98 -7.77 5.23
CA GLY A 108 -1.84 -8.82 6.25
C GLY A 108 -0.38 -9.14 6.58
N GLY A 109 0.49 -9.17 5.55
CA GLY A 109 1.93 -9.34 5.71
C GLY A 109 2.62 -8.14 6.34
N THR A 110 2.01 -6.96 6.29
CA THR A 110 2.59 -5.70 6.81
C THR A 110 2.03 -5.34 8.17
N ALA A 111 0.70 -5.31 8.31
CA ALA A 111 0.01 -4.83 9.51
C ALA A 111 0.01 -5.82 10.67
N ASP A 112 0.18 -7.10 10.38
CA ASP A 112 0.03 -8.16 11.37
C ASP A 112 1.28 -9.03 11.47
N ILE A 113 1.36 -10.13 10.72
CA ILE A 113 2.38 -11.15 10.92
C ILE A 113 3.81 -10.69 10.59
N GLY A 114 3.99 -9.73 9.67
CA GLY A 114 5.30 -9.18 9.29
C GLY A 114 5.66 -7.86 9.96
N LEU A 115 4.78 -7.32 10.82
CA LEU A 115 4.98 -6.03 11.48
C LEU A 115 6.29 -6.00 12.27
N GLN A 116 6.60 -7.05 13.02
CA GLN A 116 7.82 -7.16 13.82
C GLN A 116 9.08 -7.09 12.96
N SER A 117 9.13 -7.83 11.86
CA SER A 117 10.32 -7.89 11.01
C SER A 117 10.58 -6.56 10.29
N LEU A 118 9.51 -5.86 9.89
CA LEU A 118 9.61 -4.54 9.28
C LEU A 118 10.01 -3.49 10.32
N SER A 119 9.36 -3.48 11.48
CA SER A 119 9.72 -2.58 12.58
C SER A 119 11.20 -2.72 12.95
N GLY A 120 11.71 -3.95 13.07
CA GLY A 120 13.12 -4.19 13.35
C GLY A 120 14.08 -3.78 12.22
N ALA A 121 13.65 -3.82 10.95
CA ALA A 121 14.46 -3.31 9.84
C ALA A 121 14.50 -1.76 9.86
N ILE A 122 13.38 -1.12 10.16
CA ILE A 122 13.28 0.33 10.31
C ILE A 122 14.14 0.81 11.49
N ASP A 123 14.01 0.20 12.66
CA ASP A 123 14.75 0.53 13.88
C ASP A 123 16.27 0.48 13.66
N ARG A 124 16.76 -0.45 12.84
CA ARG A 124 18.18 -0.55 12.49
C ARG A 124 18.62 0.40 11.37
N GLY A 125 17.73 1.23 10.85
CA GLY A 125 18.07 2.26 9.84
C GLY A 125 18.46 1.71 8.47
N HIS A 126 17.98 0.52 8.08
CA HIS A 126 18.29 -0.04 6.77
C HIS A 126 17.76 0.83 5.62
N ASN A 127 18.57 1.07 4.58
CA ASN A 127 18.19 1.84 3.40
C ASN A 127 17.34 1.00 2.44
N ILE A 128 16.09 0.84 2.77
CA ILE A 128 15.11 -0.01 2.08
C ILE A 128 13.85 0.76 1.70
N ILE A 129 13.19 0.29 0.64
CA ILE A 129 11.87 0.79 0.23
C ILE A 129 10.85 -0.30 0.53
N TYR A 130 9.83 0.03 1.32
CA TYR A 130 8.74 -0.90 1.59
C TYR A 130 7.42 -0.34 1.04
N ILE A 131 6.82 -1.04 0.10
CA ILE A 131 5.53 -0.67 -0.51
C ILE A 131 4.47 -1.67 -0.04
N CYS A 132 3.50 -1.18 0.72
CA CYS A 132 2.33 -1.94 1.12
C CYS A 132 1.18 -1.70 0.12
N TYR A 133 0.82 -2.72 -0.66
CA TYR A 133 -0.47 -2.71 -1.35
C TYR A 133 -1.55 -3.23 -0.41
N ASP A 134 -2.49 -2.37 -0.06
CA ASP A 134 -3.50 -2.64 0.95
C ASP A 134 -4.85 -2.94 0.32
N ASN A 135 -5.22 -4.19 0.24
CA ASN A 135 -6.55 -4.63 -0.19
C ASN A 135 -7.50 -4.92 0.98
N GLU A 136 -7.08 -4.55 2.19
CA GLU A 136 -7.86 -4.50 3.42
C GLU A 136 -8.34 -5.87 3.95
N ALA A 137 -7.58 -6.93 3.64
CA ALA A 137 -7.78 -8.27 4.20
C ALA A 137 -6.60 -9.21 3.86
N TYR A 138 -6.50 -10.34 4.55
CA TYR A 138 -5.79 -11.51 4.01
C TYR A 138 -6.58 -12.05 2.80
N MET A 139 -6.43 -11.37 1.67
CA MET A 139 -7.33 -11.53 0.54
C MET A 139 -7.11 -12.85 -0.19
N ASN A 140 -5.83 -13.20 -0.43
CA ASN A 140 -5.46 -14.39 -1.19
C ASN A 140 -5.88 -15.69 -0.50
N THR A 141 -5.82 -15.74 0.82
CA THR A 141 -6.18 -16.92 1.62
C THR A 141 -7.70 -17.07 1.81
N GLY A 142 -8.47 -16.13 1.34
CA GLY A 142 -9.93 -16.19 1.32
C GLY A 142 -10.65 -15.13 2.14
N ILE A 143 -10.11 -13.91 2.18
CA ILE A 143 -10.79 -12.72 2.72
C ILE A 143 -10.92 -12.79 4.25
N GLN A 144 -9.86 -13.12 4.97
CA GLN A 144 -9.83 -13.00 6.42
C GLN A 144 -9.49 -11.56 6.84
N LYS A 145 -9.96 -11.15 8.02
CA LYS A 145 -9.65 -9.85 8.62
C LYS A 145 -8.15 -9.66 8.76
N SER A 146 -7.64 -8.48 8.38
CA SER A 146 -6.31 -7.97 8.73
C SER A 146 -6.41 -6.75 9.65
N GLY A 147 -5.28 -6.27 10.16
CA GLY A 147 -5.19 -5.01 10.87
C GLY A 147 -5.57 -3.79 10.05
N SER A 148 -5.53 -3.91 8.72
CA SER A 148 -5.96 -2.88 7.77
C SER A 148 -7.42 -2.96 7.34
N THR A 149 -8.15 -3.98 7.75
CA THR A 149 -9.59 -4.08 7.45
C THR A 149 -10.33 -2.90 8.11
N PRO A 150 -11.09 -2.09 7.36
CA PRO A 150 -11.76 -0.92 7.92
C PRO A 150 -12.96 -1.29 8.79
N TYR A 151 -13.38 -0.35 9.63
CA TYR A 151 -14.63 -0.44 10.38
C TYR A 151 -15.80 -0.72 9.43
N GLY A 152 -16.72 -1.56 9.84
CA GLY A 152 -17.91 -1.90 9.06
C GLY A 152 -17.71 -2.96 7.99
N ALA A 153 -16.49 -3.33 7.63
CA ALA A 153 -16.26 -4.29 6.55
C ALA A 153 -16.60 -5.73 6.95
N TRP A 154 -17.30 -6.41 6.06
CA TRP A 154 -17.45 -7.86 6.13
C TRP A 154 -16.17 -8.57 5.67
N THR A 155 -15.75 -9.57 6.42
CA THR A 155 -14.78 -10.59 6.00
C THR A 155 -15.25 -11.97 6.45
N LYS A 156 -14.57 -13.04 6.03
CA LYS A 156 -14.91 -14.40 6.50
C LYS A 156 -14.73 -14.58 8.00
N THR A 157 -13.83 -13.82 8.61
CA THR A 157 -13.57 -13.87 10.06
C THR A 157 -14.23 -12.72 10.84
N THR A 158 -14.93 -11.82 10.14
CA THR A 158 -15.87 -10.84 10.71
C THR A 158 -17.21 -10.96 10.00
N PRO A 159 -17.90 -12.09 10.16
CA PRO A 159 -19.18 -12.36 9.48
C PRO A 159 -20.28 -11.46 10.03
N VAL A 160 -21.26 -11.18 9.17
CA VAL A 160 -22.48 -10.43 9.52
C VAL A 160 -23.64 -11.41 9.63
N GLY A 161 -24.49 -11.25 10.65
CA GLY A 161 -25.66 -12.08 10.86
C GLY A 161 -26.11 -12.10 12.33
N LYS A 162 -27.00 -13.03 12.69
CA LYS A 162 -27.58 -13.10 14.05
C LYS A 162 -26.53 -13.29 15.15
N LEU A 163 -25.42 -13.95 14.86
CA LEU A 163 -24.35 -14.29 15.82
C LEU A 163 -23.02 -13.60 15.52
N GLY A 164 -22.94 -12.80 14.46
CA GLY A 164 -21.70 -12.15 14.02
C GLY A 164 -21.90 -10.65 13.84
N ALA A 165 -20.92 -9.88 14.29
CA ALA A 165 -20.82 -8.46 14.02
C ALA A 165 -19.69 -8.22 13.00
N PHE A 166 -19.86 -7.26 12.12
CA PHE A 166 -18.80 -6.75 11.27
C PHE A 166 -17.61 -6.25 12.12
N LYS A 167 -16.49 -5.94 11.47
CA LYS A 167 -15.32 -5.39 12.17
C LYS A 167 -15.65 -4.02 12.80
N ARG A 168 -15.46 -3.91 14.10
CA ARG A 168 -15.77 -2.70 14.89
C ARG A 168 -14.53 -1.87 15.22
N GLU A 169 -13.35 -2.47 15.19
CA GLU A 169 -12.11 -1.74 15.46
C GLU A 169 -11.69 -0.90 14.24
N PRO A 170 -11.07 0.26 14.45
CA PRO A 170 -10.52 1.06 13.36
C PRO A 170 -9.38 0.33 12.64
N LYS A 171 -9.02 0.80 11.49
CA LYS A 171 -7.85 0.40 10.73
C LYS A 171 -6.58 0.85 11.47
N LYS A 172 -5.53 0.01 11.48
CA LYS A 172 -4.21 0.43 12.01
C LYS A 172 -3.63 1.55 11.16
N ASP A 173 -3.17 2.61 11.78
CA ASP A 173 -2.42 3.67 11.11
C ASP A 173 -0.94 3.28 10.96
N LEU A 174 -0.66 2.49 9.92
CA LEU A 174 0.69 1.99 9.67
C LEU A 174 1.67 3.11 9.33
N CYS A 175 1.20 4.17 8.66
CA CYS A 175 2.05 5.28 8.28
C CYS A 175 2.59 6.01 9.51
N ARG A 176 1.73 6.37 10.47
CA ARG A 176 2.16 7.00 11.71
C ARG A 176 2.98 6.05 12.58
N MET A 177 2.61 4.78 12.63
CA MET A 177 3.37 3.75 13.35
C MET A 177 4.81 3.68 12.84
N PHE A 178 5.04 3.60 11.53
CA PHE A 178 6.38 3.50 10.97
C PHE A 178 7.14 4.83 11.01
N ALA A 179 6.47 5.97 10.87
CA ALA A 179 7.10 7.26 11.07
C ALA A 179 7.63 7.41 12.52
N THR A 180 6.82 7.04 13.52
CA THR A 180 7.22 7.04 14.93
C THR A 180 8.32 6.02 15.23
N ASN A 181 8.34 4.89 14.50
CA ASN A 181 9.38 3.85 14.61
C ASN A 181 10.73 4.27 13.98
N GLY A 182 10.81 5.44 13.33
CA GLY A 182 12.04 5.96 12.77
C GLY A 182 12.20 5.81 11.25
N ALA A 183 11.14 5.48 10.51
CA ALA A 183 11.19 5.57 9.05
C ALA A 183 11.45 7.02 8.62
N TYR A 184 12.49 7.23 7.81
CA TYR A 184 12.86 8.57 7.36
C TYR A 184 11.81 9.20 6.44
N TYR A 185 11.21 8.38 5.56
CA TYR A 185 10.17 8.81 4.66
C TYR A 185 8.99 7.84 4.68
N VAL A 186 7.81 8.37 4.93
CA VAL A 186 6.55 7.64 4.93
C VAL A 186 5.55 8.38 4.06
N ALA A 187 4.80 7.68 3.23
CA ALA A 187 3.79 8.29 2.39
C ALA A 187 2.56 7.40 2.20
N THR A 188 1.39 8.01 2.12
CA THR A 188 0.19 7.41 1.58
C THR A 188 0.11 7.72 0.08
N ALA A 189 -0.44 6.80 -0.72
CA ALA A 189 -0.59 6.99 -2.16
C ALA A 189 -1.91 6.40 -2.67
N SER A 190 -2.28 6.65 -3.91
CA SER A 190 -3.45 6.04 -4.53
C SER A 190 -3.19 5.76 -6.02
N ILE A 191 -3.64 4.61 -6.50
CA ILE A 191 -3.54 4.24 -7.92
C ILE A 191 -4.32 5.18 -8.84
N ALA A 192 -5.31 5.91 -8.33
CA ALA A 192 -6.08 6.90 -9.08
C ALA A 192 -5.38 8.27 -9.15
N TYR A 193 -4.39 8.51 -8.29
CA TYR A 193 -3.54 9.70 -8.24
C TYR A 193 -2.10 9.32 -8.61
N PHE A 194 -1.96 8.65 -9.74
CA PHE A 194 -0.71 7.96 -10.09
C PHE A 194 0.50 8.88 -10.24
N SER A 195 0.34 10.12 -10.70
CA SER A 195 1.43 11.11 -10.79
C SER A 195 2.02 11.44 -9.41
N ASP A 196 1.18 11.61 -8.40
CA ASP A 196 1.56 11.75 -6.99
C ASP A 196 2.24 10.48 -6.47
N PHE A 197 1.63 9.30 -6.72
CA PHE A 197 2.19 8.02 -6.33
C PHE A 197 3.60 7.79 -6.90
N LEU A 198 3.79 8.05 -8.20
CA LEU A 198 5.08 7.91 -8.86
C LEU A 198 6.13 8.89 -8.28
N GLY A 199 5.71 10.12 -7.96
CA GLY A 199 6.55 11.11 -7.27
C GLY A 199 7.05 10.61 -5.93
N LYS A 200 6.16 9.99 -5.13
CA LYS A 200 6.49 9.40 -3.84
C LYS A 200 7.44 8.21 -3.95
N VAL A 201 7.27 7.36 -4.97
CA VAL A 201 8.22 6.28 -5.27
C VAL A 201 9.59 6.84 -5.62
N ARG A 202 9.66 7.88 -6.47
CA ARG A 202 10.92 8.56 -6.80
C ARG A 202 11.57 9.15 -5.55
N ARG A 203 10.79 9.79 -4.68
CA ARG A 203 11.33 10.33 -3.41
C ARG A 203 11.90 9.24 -2.51
N ALA A 204 11.23 8.10 -2.41
CA ALA A 204 11.74 6.96 -1.64
C ALA A 204 13.08 6.44 -2.19
N ILE A 205 13.26 6.40 -3.52
CA ILE A 205 14.54 6.06 -4.15
C ILE A 205 15.62 7.09 -3.78
N GLU A 206 15.33 8.39 -3.90
CA GLU A 206 16.27 9.46 -3.54
C GLU A 206 16.73 9.35 -2.08
N VAL A 207 15.79 9.09 -1.16
CA VAL A 207 16.08 8.92 0.27
C VAL A 207 17.03 7.74 0.51
N THR A 208 16.74 6.58 -0.07
CA THR A 208 17.56 5.37 0.13
C THR A 208 18.91 5.46 -0.59
N GLN A 209 18.98 6.08 -1.76
CA GLN A 209 20.25 6.31 -2.48
C GLN A 209 21.15 7.35 -1.78
N ALA A 210 20.54 8.29 -1.06
CA ALA A 210 21.25 9.23 -0.20
C ALA A 210 21.61 8.64 1.18
N GLU A 211 21.25 7.38 1.44
CA GLU A 211 21.49 6.65 2.69
C GLU A 211 20.90 7.36 3.94
N LEU A 212 19.75 8.03 3.75
CA LEU A 212 19.06 8.76 4.82
C LEU A 212 18.23 7.85 5.74
N GLY A 213 17.84 6.66 5.26
CA GLY A 213 17.13 5.68 6.06
C GLY A 213 16.01 4.95 5.33
N PRO A 214 15.23 4.15 6.09
CA PRO A 214 14.14 3.35 5.55
C PRO A 214 12.97 4.19 5.08
N THR A 215 12.28 3.69 4.05
CA THR A 215 11.08 4.34 3.50
C THR A 215 9.88 3.39 3.46
N TYR A 216 8.69 3.95 3.65
CA TYR A 216 7.42 3.21 3.63
C TYR A 216 6.37 3.92 2.78
N ILE A 217 5.75 3.22 1.85
CA ILE A 217 4.65 3.75 1.03
C ILE A 217 3.43 2.84 1.19
N HIS A 218 2.29 3.42 1.56
CA HIS A 218 1.02 2.73 1.75
C HIS A 218 0.05 3.07 0.62
N VAL A 219 -0.40 2.05 -0.11
CA VAL A 219 -1.23 2.20 -1.30
C VAL A 219 -2.48 1.34 -1.20
N PRO A 220 -3.68 1.89 -1.03
CA PRO A 220 -4.91 1.12 -1.16
C PRO A 220 -5.01 0.48 -2.53
N ALA A 221 -5.36 -0.79 -2.54
CA ALA A 221 -5.44 -1.63 -3.70
C ALA A 221 -6.85 -2.23 -3.84
N PRO A 222 -7.82 -1.53 -4.44
CA PRO A 222 -9.18 -2.02 -4.60
C PRO A 222 -9.22 -3.45 -5.14
N CYS A 223 -9.94 -4.32 -4.44
CA CYS A 223 -10.06 -5.73 -4.78
C CYS A 223 -11.48 -6.08 -5.21
N PRO A 224 -11.78 -6.19 -6.53
CA PRO A 224 -13.13 -6.48 -7.01
C PRO A 224 -13.76 -7.71 -6.34
N THR A 225 -12.99 -8.77 -6.18
CA THR A 225 -13.44 -10.01 -5.56
C THR A 225 -13.76 -9.85 -4.07
N GLY A 226 -12.85 -9.24 -3.31
CA GLY A 226 -13.00 -9.13 -1.85
C GLY A 226 -13.95 -8.01 -1.43
N TRP A 227 -13.91 -6.87 -2.10
CA TRP A 227 -14.79 -5.75 -1.83
C TRP A 227 -16.16 -5.90 -2.51
N ARG A 228 -16.27 -6.86 -3.45
CA ARG A 228 -17.51 -7.21 -4.16
C ARG A 228 -18.09 -6.05 -4.96
N PHE A 229 -17.34 -5.58 -5.94
CA PHE A 229 -17.74 -4.55 -6.90
C PHE A 229 -17.32 -4.93 -8.32
N PRO A 230 -17.94 -4.36 -9.38
CA PRO A 230 -17.57 -4.61 -10.78
C PRO A 230 -16.13 -4.19 -11.09
N SER A 231 -15.35 -5.02 -11.77
CA SER A 231 -13.91 -4.86 -12.01
C SER A 231 -13.51 -3.55 -12.70
N GLU A 232 -14.38 -3.00 -13.54
CA GLU A 232 -14.19 -1.72 -14.24
C GLU A 232 -14.25 -0.50 -13.30
N LYS A 233 -14.78 -0.67 -12.07
CA LYS A 233 -14.92 0.40 -11.08
C LYS A 233 -13.69 0.63 -10.20
N SER A 234 -12.61 -0.13 -10.36
CA SER A 234 -11.44 -0.09 -9.47
C SER A 234 -10.80 1.30 -9.35
N ILE A 235 -10.61 2.01 -10.48
CA ILE A 235 -10.02 3.35 -10.47
C ILE A 235 -11.00 4.40 -9.93
N GLU A 236 -12.29 4.25 -10.22
CA GLU A 236 -13.34 5.11 -9.65
C GLU A 236 -13.38 4.97 -8.13
N LEU A 237 -13.39 3.75 -7.60
CA LEU A 237 -13.35 3.50 -6.16
C LEU A 237 -12.06 4.02 -5.50
N ALA A 238 -10.90 3.83 -6.14
CA ALA A 238 -9.65 4.40 -5.63
C ALA A 238 -9.69 5.93 -5.58
N ARG A 239 -10.39 6.59 -6.51
CA ARG A 239 -10.61 8.03 -6.50
C ARG A 239 -11.59 8.43 -5.41
N ASN A 240 -12.71 7.75 -5.28
CA ASN A 240 -13.72 8.02 -4.25
C ASN A 240 -13.16 7.81 -2.83
N HIS A 241 -12.25 6.84 -2.66
CA HIS A 241 -11.54 6.65 -1.38
C HIS A 241 -10.82 7.93 -0.92
N VAL A 242 -10.22 8.67 -1.86
CA VAL A 242 -9.56 9.95 -1.57
C VAL A 242 -10.56 11.10 -1.47
N LEU A 243 -11.55 11.19 -2.37
CA LEU A 243 -12.49 12.30 -2.40
C LEU A 243 -13.44 12.31 -1.19
N THR A 244 -13.77 11.16 -0.63
CA THR A 244 -14.56 11.04 0.60
C THR A 244 -13.76 11.34 1.87
N GLY A 245 -12.43 11.39 1.75
CA GLY A 245 -11.55 11.59 2.89
C GLY A 245 -11.22 10.31 3.69
N LEU A 246 -11.79 9.16 3.33
CA LEU A 246 -11.43 7.87 3.94
C LEU A 246 -9.96 7.51 3.74
N TRP A 247 -9.32 8.11 2.74
CA TRP A 247 -7.90 7.96 2.48
C TRP A 247 -7.27 9.32 2.15
N ALA A 248 -6.52 9.89 3.08
CA ALA A 248 -5.80 11.12 2.87
C ALA A 248 -4.46 10.86 2.15
N LEU A 249 -4.07 11.75 1.22
CA LEU A 249 -2.76 11.72 0.56
C LEU A 249 -1.81 12.67 1.28
N TYR A 250 -0.83 12.10 1.98
CA TYR A 250 0.17 12.85 2.72
C TYR A 250 1.54 12.16 2.69
N GLU A 251 2.53 12.86 3.17
CA GLU A 251 3.87 12.34 3.41
C GLU A 251 4.40 12.84 4.76
N ILE A 252 5.26 12.04 5.37
CA ILE A 252 6.04 12.40 6.56
C ILE A 252 7.50 12.16 6.21
N GLU A 253 8.30 13.22 6.19
CA GLU A 253 9.72 13.15 5.90
C GLU A 253 10.52 13.71 7.08
N ASN A 254 11.36 12.87 7.68
CA ASN A 254 12.16 13.23 8.85
C ASN A 254 11.30 13.93 9.94
N GLY A 255 10.16 13.34 10.26
CA GLY A 255 9.20 13.83 11.24
C GLY A 255 8.32 15.00 10.79
N THR A 256 8.55 15.58 9.61
CA THR A 256 7.75 16.69 9.10
C THR A 256 6.57 16.16 8.28
N PHE A 257 5.35 16.42 8.76
CA PHE A 257 4.10 16.07 8.09
C PHE A 257 3.78 17.06 6.95
N ARG A 258 3.20 16.55 5.86
CA ARG A 258 2.68 17.36 4.77
C ARG A 258 1.50 16.68 4.09
N LEU A 259 0.38 17.38 4.02
CA LEU A 259 -0.79 16.97 3.23
C LEU A 259 -0.56 17.31 1.76
N ASN A 260 -0.57 16.30 0.86
CA ASN A 260 -0.32 16.49 -0.57
C ASN A 260 -1.57 16.86 -1.36
N PHE A 261 -2.73 16.43 -0.90
CA PHE A 261 -3.99 16.68 -1.59
C PHE A 261 -5.12 16.98 -0.59
N ARG A 262 -5.82 18.09 -0.83
CA ARG A 262 -7.02 18.47 -0.09
C ARG A 262 -8.19 18.57 -1.08
N PRO A 263 -9.22 17.72 -0.96
CA PRO A 263 -10.44 17.89 -1.75
C PRO A 263 -11.07 19.27 -1.51
N ARG A 264 -11.48 19.96 -2.58
CA ARG A 264 -12.18 21.26 -2.42
C ARG A 264 -13.45 21.15 -1.60
N LYS A 265 -14.14 20.03 -1.77
CA LYS A 265 -15.28 19.59 -0.98
C LYS A 265 -15.18 18.08 -0.84
N ARG A 266 -15.20 17.57 0.40
CA ARG A 266 -15.24 16.13 0.64
C ARG A 266 -16.63 15.60 0.25
N GLU A 267 -16.66 14.47 -0.44
CA GLU A 267 -17.88 13.74 -0.74
C GLU A 267 -18.31 12.92 0.49
N SER A 268 -19.59 12.57 0.55
CA SER A 268 -20.09 11.64 1.57
C SER A 268 -19.35 10.30 1.46
N VAL A 269 -19.07 9.67 2.60
CA VAL A 269 -18.46 8.33 2.66
C VAL A 269 -19.27 7.28 1.87
N GLU A 270 -20.57 7.51 1.67
CA GLU A 270 -21.44 6.65 0.86
C GLU A 270 -20.94 6.47 -0.57
N ALA A 271 -20.31 7.49 -1.18
CA ALA A 271 -19.76 7.40 -2.53
C ALA A 271 -18.69 6.32 -2.65
N PHE A 272 -18.01 6.00 -1.55
CA PHE A 272 -17.05 4.89 -1.50
C PHE A 272 -17.67 3.59 -1.00
N LEU A 273 -18.56 3.63 -0.01
CA LEU A 273 -19.09 2.44 0.68
C LEU A 273 -20.15 1.73 -0.17
N SER A 274 -21.14 2.48 -0.71
CA SER A 274 -22.33 1.90 -1.36
C SER A 274 -22.04 0.99 -2.56
N PRO A 275 -21.03 1.27 -3.41
CA PRO A 275 -20.72 0.38 -4.54
C PRO A 275 -20.17 -0.98 -4.12
N GLN A 276 -19.77 -1.16 -2.85
CA GLN A 276 -19.05 -2.32 -2.35
C GLN A 276 -19.95 -3.28 -1.58
N GLY A 277 -20.11 -4.49 -2.08
CA GLY A 277 -20.97 -5.51 -1.45
C GLY A 277 -20.52 -5.93 -0.04
N ARG A 278 -19.27 -5.66 0.36
CA ARG A 278 -18.77 -5.92 1.73
C ARG A 278 -19.36 -4.98 2.79
N PHE A 279 -20.05 -3.91 2.37
CA PHE A 279 -20.70 -2.93 3.25
C PHE A 279 -22.23 -2.93 3.15
N ARG A 280 -22.84 -3.84 2.40
CA ARG A 280 -24.31 -3.87 2.15
C ARG A 280 -25.18 -3.99 3.41
N HIS A 281 -24.59 -4.42 4.52
CA HIS A 281 -25.29 -4.62 5.78
C HIS A 281 -25.28 -3.40 6.69
N LEU A 282 -24.54 -2.37 6.35
CA LEU A 282 -24.46 -1.16 7.16
C LEU A 282 -25.80 -0.43 7.20
N THR A 283 -26.18 -0.01 8.40
CA THR A 283 -27.31 0.85 8.63
C THR A 283 -26.96 2.33 8.40
N PRO A 284 -27.93 3.23 8.26
CA PRO A 284 -27.66 4.68 8.22
C PRO A 284 -26.81 5.17 9.42
N ASP A 285 -27.05 4.63 10.62
CA ASP A 285 -26.28 4.99 11.83
C ASP A 285 -24.83 4.51 11.76
N ASP A 286 -24.59 3.33 11.18
CA ASP A 286 -23.21 2.86 10.95
C ASP A 286 -22.48 3.77 9.96
N ILE A 287 -23.15 4.20 8.90
CA ILE A 287 -22.60 5.12 7.88
C ILE A 287 -22.31 6.49 8.51
N ALA A 288 -23.22 7.01 9.34
CA ALA A 288 -23.01 8.24 10.09
C ALA A 288 -21.78 8.14 11.01
N THR A 289 -21.63 7.01 11.71
CA THR A 289 -20.46 6.73 12.55
C THR A 289 -19.16 6.77 11.73
N ILE A 290 -19.15 6.17 10.53
CA ILE A 290 -17.97 6.22 9.64
C ILE A 290 -17.69 7.66 9.19
N GLN A 291 -18.73 8.43 8.87
CA GLN A 291 -18.57 9.85 8.50
C GLN A 291 -17.97 10.67 9.63
N GLU A 292 -18.43 10.49 10.87
CA GLU A 292 -17.86 11.15 12.05
C GLU A 292 -16.40 10.78 12.30
N MET A 293 -16.02 9.51 12.09
CA MET A 293 -14.62 9.08 12.18
C MET A 293 -13.77 9.82 11.17
N VAL A 294 -14.20 9.89 9.91
CA VAL A 294 -13.48 10.61 8.84
C VAL A 294 -13.36 12.10 9.17
N ASP A 295 -14.41 12.72 9.66
CA ASP A 295 -14.40 14.16 9.99
C ASP A 295 -13.40 14.46 11.11
N LYS A 296 -13.34 13.63 12.16
CA LYS A 296 -12.34 13.73 13.24
C LYS A 296 -10.90 13.53 12.74
N ASP A 297 -10.69 12.54 11.88
CA ASP A 297 -9.36 12.28 11.31
C ASP A 297 -8.89 13.48 10.47
N TRP A 298 -9.79 14.10 9.70
CA TRP A 298 -9.46 15.28 8.91
C TRP A 298 -9.20 16.53 9.77
N GLU A 299 -9.95 16.75 10.85
CA GLU A 299 -9.64 17.81 11.82
C GLU A 299 -8.21 17.65 12.38
N GLN A 300 -7.79 16.42 12.66
CA GLN A 300 -6.43 16.16 13.13
C GLN A 300 -5.39 16.45 12.05
N LEU A 301 -5.60 15.97 10.81
CA LEU A 301 -4.70 16.21 9.68
C LEU A 301 -4.54 17.72 9.39
N GLU A 302 -5.62 18.49 9.52
CA GLU A 302 -5.60 19.94 9.31
C GLU A 302 -4.84 20.71 10.39
N ARG A 303 -4.80 20.20 11.61
CA ARG A 303 -4.00 20.79 12.71
C ARG A 303 -2.50 20.55 12.55
N GLU A 304 -2.13 19.51 11.82
CA GLU A 304 -0.72 19.13 11.60
C GLU A 304 -0.11 19.79 10.35
N THR A 305 -0.96 20.44 9.52
CA THR A 305 -0.55 21.11 8.28
C THR A 305 -0.29 22.59 8.51
#